data_4533bc9131d9e0b3267e943fd4959ac3
#
_entry.id   4533bc9131d9e0b3267e943fd4959ac3
#
_cell.length_a   1.000
_cell.length_b   1.000
_cell.length_c   1.000
_cell.angle_alpha   90.00
_cell.angle_beta   90.00
_cell.angle_gamma   90.00
#
_symmetry.space_group_name_H-M   'P 1'
#
loop_
_entity.id
_entity.type
_entity.pdbx_description
1 polymer ?
#
loop_
_entity_poly.entity_id
_entity_poly.type
_entity_poly.pdbx_seq_one_letter_code
_entity_poly.pdbx_strand_id
1 'polypeptide(L)'
;MKGCAWKVKTIRLLYPDHVSGGLDTYYFGAHLLQYILPRNPAQPTVTVDVLPPDHREKSITNGIYAEDEVLAGIRDAQKKIAAEEPDRIITIGGNCLVSLAPFDYLHGKYENVGIIWIDAHPDVSTVKDGYPNAHAMVLGSLMGQGAAPLASQMRNPVFKPDEILYIGLQPLHDYQEAFLKRTGVDYKVQDQAFVTDGEIQAFMARFDHILVHFDIDVLDERFFHSTYFANPELVGDGAGGGKMTMEKLTEVLHLITENSDVVGFTVAEYLPFDEHRLNKMLSGIHIFTD
;
A
#
# COMPACT_ATOMS: atom_id res chain seq x y z
N MET A 1 3.89 -42.69 9.81
CA MET A 1 2.95 -41.58 10.08
C MET A 1 3.13 -40.57 8.96
N LYS A 2 2.14 -40.42 8.09
CA LYS A 2 2.19 -39.37 7.04
C LYS A 2 1.95 -38.02 7.77
N GLY A 3 2.99 -37.19 7.84
CA GLY A 3 2.86 -35.84 8.38
C GLY A 3 1.77 -35.12 7.62
N CYS A 4 0.76 -34.64 8.34
CA CYS A 4 -0.23 -33.72 7.78
C CYS A 4 0.54 -32.41 7.42
N ALA A 5 0.88 -32.22 6.18
CA ALA A 5 1.44 -30.96 5.74
C ALA A 5 0.37 -29.90 6.02
N TRP A 6 0.63 -28.98 6.95
CA TRP A 6 -0.24 -27.86 7.24
C TRP A 6 -0.41 -27.09 5.95
N LYS A 7 -1.66 -27.00 5.48
CA LYS A 7 -1.95 -26.27 4.25
C LYS A 7 -1.88 -24.77 4.56
N VAL A 8 -0.90 -24.08 3.99
CA VAL A 8 -0.75 -22.63 4.11
C VAL A 8 -2.05 -21.94 3.68
N LYS A 9 -2.65 -21.17 4.57
CA LYS A 9 -3.88 -20.42 4.32
C LYS A 9 -3.53 -19.04 3.77
N THR A 10 -3.80 -18.80 2.51
CA THR A 10 -3.67 -17.50 1.87
C THR A 10 -5.05 -16.89 1.65
N ILE A 11 -5.25 -15.64 2.04
CA ILE A 11 -6.44 -14.85 1.70
C ILE A 11 -6.09 -13.72 0.76
N ARG A 12 -7.11 -13.23 0.02
CA ARG A 12 -7.08 -11.96 -0.69
C ARG A 12 -7.91 -10.96 0.10
N LEU A 13 -7.30 -9.90 0.57
CA LEU A 13 -7.97 -8.83 1.27
C LEU A 13 -8.28 -7.71 0.27
N LEU A 14 -9.53 -7.62 -0.18
CA LEU A 14 -9.99 -6.47 -0.96
C LEU A 14 -10.27 -5.32 -0.01
N TYR A 15 -9.46 -4.27 -0.07
CA TYR A 15 -9.61 -3.09 0.76
C TYR A 15 -9.69 -1.84 -0.11
N PRO A 16 -10.89 -1.48 -0.63
CA PRO A 16 -11.08 -0.40 -1.60
C PRO A 16 -11.10 0.97 -0.90
N ASP A 17 -10.11 1.24 -0.05
CA ASP A 17 -10.00 2.52 0.64
C ASP A 17 -9.71 3.64 -0.35
N HIS A 18 -10.60 4.61 -0.38
CA HIS A 18 -10.47 5.83 -1.17
C HIS A 18 -10.39 7.07 -0.29
N VAL A 19 -10.78 6.90 0.98
CA VAL A 19 -11.00 8.02 1.89
C VAL A 19 -9.67 8.58 2.36
N SER A 20 -8.72 7.70 2.71
CA SER A 20 -7.42 8.11 3.23
C SER A 20 -6.52 8.79 2.18
N GLY A 21 -6.81 8.63 0.89
CA GLY A 21 -6.15 9.33 -0.21
C GLY A 21 -6.99 10.45 -0.83
N GLY A 22 -8.28 10.54 -0.48
CA GLY A 22 -9.16 11.61 -0.93
C GLY A 22 -9.57 11.55 -2.40
N LEU A 23 -9.50 10.39 -3.07
CA LEU A 23 -9.87 10.22 -4.48
C LEU A 23 -10.82 9.04 -4.68
N ASP A 24 -11.99 9.28 -5.27
CA ASP A 24 -12.98 8.26 -5.61
C ASP A 24 -12.42 7.15 -6.51
N THR A 25 -11.46 7.50 -7.36
CA THR A 25 -10.82 6.57 -8.30
C THR A 25 -10.13 5.40 -7.60
N TYR A 26 -9.66 5.56 -6.37
CA TYR A 26 -9.10 4.46 -5.56
C TYR A 26 -10.11 3.34 -5.33
N TYR A 27 -11.37 3.69 -5.02
CA TYR A 27 -12.43 2.69 -4.83
C TYR A 27 -12.67 1.89 -6.09
N PHE A 28 -12.86 2.60 -7.20
CA PHE A 28 -13.06 1.98 -8.51
C PHE A 28 -11.84 1.15 -8.93
N GLY A 29 -10.63 1.69 -8.76
CA GLY A 29 -9.37 1.03 -9.11
C GLY A 29 -9.16 -0.29 -8.36
N ALA A 30 -9.42 -0.34 -7.04
CA ALA A 30 -9.30 -1.56 -6.26
C ALA A 30 -10.22 -2.69 -6.76
N HIS A 31 -11.47 -2.38 -7.10
CA HIS A 31 -12.41 -3.35 -7.66
C HIS A 31 -11.99 -3.83 -9.06
N LEU A 32 -11.50 -2.93 -9.91
CA LEU A 32 -10.99 -3.28 -11.22
C LEU A 32 -9.70 -4.11 -11.11
N LEU A 33 -8.80 -3.74 -10.21
CA LEU A 33 -7.58 -4.49 -9.93
C LEU A 33 -7.90 -5.93 -9.50
N GLN A 34 -8.88 -6.13 -8.61
CA GLN A 34 -9.36 -7.47 -8.24
C GLN A 34 -9.79 -8.30 -9.46
N TYR A 35 -10.41 -7.67 -10.45
CA TYR A 35 -10.83 -8.33 -11.68
C TYR A 35 -9.64 -8.70 -12.58
N ILE A 36 -8.63 -7.83 -12.63
CA ILE A 36 -7.43 -8.00 -13.48
C ILE A 36 -6.49 -9.09 -12.92
N LEU A 37 -6.36 -9.17 -11.59
CA LEU A 37 -5.42 -10.09 -10.95
C LEU A 37 -5.74 -11.56 -11.28
N PRO A 38 -4.70 -12.41 -11.44
CA PRO A 38 -4.89 -13.83 -11.73
C PRO A 38 -5.82 -14.51 -10.72
N ARG A 39 -6.79 -15.26 -11.20
CA ARG A 39 -7.75 -15.99 -10.35
C ARG A 39 -7.08 -17.19 -9.70
N ASN A 40 -7.31 -17.37 -8.40
CA ASN A 40 -6.92 -18.56 -7.66
C ASN A 40 -8.05 -18.98 -6.70
N PRO A 41 -8.81 -20.05 -7.02
CA PRO A 41 -9.92 -20.50 -6.18
C PRO A 41 -9.51 -20.96 -4.77
N ALA A 42 -8.23 -21.25 -4.55
CA ALA A 42 -7.70 -21.63 -3.23
C ALA A 42 -7.41 -20.42 -2.32
N GLN A 43 -7.55 -19.21 -2.85
CA GLN A 43 -7.32 -17.95 -2.14
C GLN A 43 -8.66 -17.19 -2.03
N PRO A 44 -9.46 -17.41 -0.95
CA PRO A 44 -10.73 -16.71 -0.78
C PRO A 44 -10.51 -15.20 -0.65
N THR A 45 -11.45 -14.44 -1.19
CA THR A 45 -11.46 -12.97 -1.03
C THR A 45 -12.28 -12.59 0.19
N VAL A 46 -11.69 -11.78 1.03
CA VAL A 46 -12.30 -11.12 2.18
C VAL A 46 -12.35 -9.63 1.88
N THR A 47 -13.53 -9.02 1.95
CA THR A 47 -13.70 -7.59 1.58
C THR A 47 -13.86 -6.75 2.83
N VAL A 48 -13.05 -5.69 2.94
CA VAL A 48 -13.18 -4.67 3.98
C VAL A 48 -14.39 -3.78 3.67
N ASP A 49 -15.19 -3.46 4.69
CA ASP A 49 -16.42 -2.69 4.54
C ASP A 49 -16.07 -1.19 4.41
N VAL A 50 -15.80 -0.77 3.19
CA VAL A 50 -15.64 0.63 2.81
C VAL A 50 -16.86 1.06 2.01
N LEU A 51 -17.50 2.15 2.43
CA LEU A 51 -18.64 2.68 1.69
C LEU A 51 -18.20 3.24 0.33
N PRO A 52 -18.99 3.06 -0.72
CA PRO A 52 -18.73 3.70 -2.00
C PRO A 52 -18.60 5.22 -1.85
N PRO A 53 -17.87 5.90 -2.75
CA PRO A 53 -17.79 7.35 -2.77
C PRO A 53 -19.16 8.02 -2.78
N ASP A 54 -19.38 8.96 -1.88
CA ASP A 54 -20.62 9.74 -1.78
C ASP A 54 -20.45 11.20 -2.27
N HIS A 55 -19.25 11.53 -2.77
CA HIS A 55 -18.86 12.85 -3.28
C HIS A 55 -19.01 14.00 -2.28
N ARG A 56 -19.11 13.69 -0.98
CA ARG A 56 -19.19 14.70 0.07
C ARG A 56 -17.81 15.04 0.58
N GLU A 57 -17.60 16.33 0.81
CA GLU A 57 -16.42 16.78 1.52
C GLU A 57 -16.44 16.23 2.95
N LYS A 58 -15.30 15.70 3.40
CA LYS A 58 -15.12 15.15 4.73
C LYS A 58 -14.35 16.15 5.61
N SER A 59 -14.50 16.02 6.91
CA SER A 59 -13.78 16.86 7.87
C SER A 59 -12.35 16.35 8.10
N ILE A 60 -11.48 17.27 8.51
CA ILE A 60 -10.17 16.92 9.07
C ILE A 60 -10.28 16.91 10.59
N THR A 61 -10.00 15.77 11.21
CA THR A 61 -10.00 15.58 12.65
C THR A 61 -8.63 15.07 13.08
N ASN A 62 -8.06 15.62 14.16
CA ASN A 62 -6.71 15.29 14.65
C ASN A 62 -5.61 15.33 13.55
N GLY A 63 -5.82 16.15 12.51
CA GLY A 63 -4.91 16.28 11.38
C GLY A 63 -5.08 15.20 10.30
N ILE A 64 -6.11 14.36 10.37
CA ILE A 64 -6.42 13.31 9.39
C ILE A 64 -7.75 13.65 8.71
N TYR A 65 -7.75 13.63 7.37
CA TYR A 65 -8.95 13.74 6.56
C TYR A 65 -9.82 12.50 6.73
N ALA A 66 -11.11 12.68 6.98
CA ALA A 66 -12.09 11.62 7.19
C ALA A 66 -11.64 10.57 8.26
N GLU A 67 -11.08 11.03 9.39
CA GLU A 67 -10.47 10.15 10.40
C GLU A 67 -11.39 8.99 10.82
N ASP A 68 -12.68 9.27 11.07
CA ASP A 68 -13.61 8.23 11.55
C ASP A 68 -13.77 7.09 10.54
N GLU A 69 -13.91 7.40 9.25
CA GLU A 69 -14.02 6.41 8.17
C GLU A 69 -12.71 5.66 7.97
N VAL A 70 -11.58 6.37 8.00
CA VAL A 70 -10.24 5.79 7.91
C VAL A 70 -10.03 4.77 9.03
N LEU A 71 -10.29 5.16 10.27
CA LEU A 71 -10.13 4.28 11.44
C LEU A 71 -11.15 3.13 11.45
N ALA A 72 -12.36 3.34 10.93
CA ALA A 72 -13.35 2.28 10.79
C ALA A 72 -12.88 1.19 9.80
N GLY A 73 -12.32 1.60 8.66
CA GLY A 73 -11.74 0.68 7.67
C GLY A 73 -10.59 -0.16 8.24
N ILE A 74 -9.66 0.48 8.96
CA ILE A 74 -8.54 -0.23 9.62
C ILE A 74 -9.07 -1.28 10.61
N ARG A 75 -10.04 -0.91 11.47
CA ARG A 75 -10.61 -1.83 12.47
C ARG A 75 -11.37 -2.99 11.84
N ASP A 76 -12.09 -2.74 10.75
CA ASP A 76 -12.79 -3.80 10.02
C ASP A 76 -11.80 -4.76 9.35
N ALA A 77 -10.73 -4.23 8.71
CA ALA A 77 -9.66 -5.05 8.17
C ALA A 77 -9.02 -5.93 9.25
N GLN A 78 -8.65 -5.37 10.39
CA GLN A 78 -8.09 -6.11 11.53
C GLN A 78 -9.02 -7.21 12.03
N LYS A 79 -10.33 -6.90 12.16
CA LYS A 79 -11.36 -7.87 12.59
C LYS A 79 -11.47 -9.03 11.62
N LYS A 80 -11.51 -8.76 10.33
CA LYS A 80 -11.65 -9.76 9.27
C LYS A 80 -10.40 -10.62 9.15
N ILE A 81 -9.22 -10.03 9.21
CA ILE A 81 -7.95 -10.75 9.22
C ILE A 81 -7.88 -11.69 10.44
N ALA A 82 -8.22 -11.19 11.63
CA ALA A 82 -8.22 -12.00 12.85
C ALA A 82 -9.22 -13.17 12.79
N ALA A 83 -10.38 -12.99 12.15
CA ALA A 83 -11.37 -14.07 11.98
C ALA A 83 -10.91 -15.16 11.02
N GLU A 84 -10.09 -14.81 10.03
CA GLU A 84 -9.57 -15.75 9.03
C GLU A 84 -8.28 -16.44 9.49
N GLU A 85 -7.51 -15.84 10.39
CA GLU A 85 -6.23 -16.38 10.87
C GLU A 85 -5.28 -16.81 9.72
N PRO A 86 -5.08 -15.99 8.67
CA PRO A 86 -4.32 -16.40 7.51
C PRO A 86 -2.83 -16.55 7.82
N ASP A 87 -2.15 -17.39 7.00
CA ASP A 87 -0.69 -17.48 6.98
C ASP A 87 -0.09 -16.48 6.00
N ARG A 88 -0.83 -16.14 4.92
CA ARG A 88 -0.42 -15.16 3.92
C ARG A 88 -1.58 -14.25 3.53
N ILE A 89 -1.27 -12.99 3.27
CA ILE A 89 -2.26 -11.99 2.87
C ILE A 89 -1.82 -11.32 1.56
N ILE A 90 -2.68 -11.38 0.55
CA ILE A 90 -2.56 -10.56 -0.66
C ILE A 90 -3.57 -9.44 -0.52
N THR A 91 -3.09 -8.20 -0.32
CA THR A 91 -3.96 -7.03 -0.20
C THR A 91 -4.15 -6.40 -1.57
N ILE A 92 -5.41 -6.23 -1.96
CA ILE A 92 -5.84 -5.55 -3.19
C ILE A 92 -6.40 -4.22 -2.74
N GLY A 93 -5.58 -3.17 -2.87
CA GLY A 93 -5.83 -1.90 -2.21
C GLY A 93 -6.40 -0.81 -3.08
N GLY A 94 -7.00 0.16 -2.43
CA GLY A 94 -7.20 1.49 -2.99
C GLY A 94 -5.87 2.24 -2.96
N ASN A 95 -5.43 2.64 -1.78
CA ASN A 95 -4.21 3.42 -1.56
C ASN A 95 -3.24 2.73 -0.59
N CYS A 96 -2.12 3.38 -0.25
CA CYS A 96 -1.04 2.80 0.56
C CYS A 96 -1.46 2.42 1.99
N LEU A 97 -2.46 3.12 2.60
CA LEU A 97 -2.91 2.84 3.97
C LEU A 97 -3.38 1.40 4.17
N VAL A 98 -3.84 0.74 3.12
CA VAL A 98 -4.36 -0.64 3.17
C VAL A 98 -3.32 -1.66 3.65
N SER A 99 -2.03 -1.31 3.63
CA SER A 99 -0.94 -2.14 4.18
C SER A 99 -0.88 -2.13 5.70
N LEU A 100 -1.48 -1.16 6.39
CA LEU A 100 -1.32 -0.99 7.83
C LEU A 100 -1.78 -2.23 8.62
N ALA A 101 -3.03 -2.65 8.44
CA ALA A 101 -3.60 -3.76 9.21
C ALA A 101 -2.98 -5.13 8.87
N PRO A 102 -2.79 -5.51 7.58
CA PRO A 102 -2.18 -6.80 7.25
C PRO A 102 -0.71 -6.89 7.66
N PHE A 103 0.07 -5.81 7.55
CA PHE A 103 1.48 -5.82 7.94
C PHE A 103 1.66 -5.87 9.45
N ASP A 104 0.85 -5.12 10.21
CA ASP A 104 0.80 -5.24 11.67
C ASP A 104 0.49 -6.69 12.10
N TYR A 105 -0.55 -7.31 11.51
CA TYR A 105 -0.92 -8.69 11.83
C TYR A 105 0.20 -9.69 11.53
N LEU A 106 0.80 -9.61 10.34
CA LEU A 106 1.85 -10.55 9.92
C LEU A 106 3.15 -10.35 10.73
N HIS A 107 3.47 -9.13 11.13
CA HIS A 107 4.59 -8.85 12.04
C HIS A 107 4.37 -9.44 13.43
N GLY A 108 3.12 -9.49 13.91
CA GLY A 108 2.79 -10.17 15.15
C GLY A 108 2.73 -11.69 15.04
N LYS A 109 2.50 -12.21 13.84
CA LYS A 109 2.43 -13.65 13.59
C LYS A 109 3.81 -14.30 13.42
N TYR A 110 4.77 -13.57 12.85
CA TYR A 110 6.11 -14.05 12.51
C TYR A 110 7.17 -13.24 13.26
N GLU A 111 8.23 -13.91 13.74
CA GLU A 111 9.24 -13.27 14.60
C GLU A 111 10.29 -12.47 13.82
N ASN A 112 10.63 -12.89 12.59
CA ASN A 112 11.72 -12.32 11.80
C ASN A 112 11.22 -11.91 10.41
N VAL A 113 10.69 -10.67 10.34
CA VAL A 113 9.99 -10.15 9.17
C VAL A 113 10.62 -8.85 8.70
N GLY A 114 10.90 -8.73 7.39
CA GLY A 114 11.34 -7.51 6.75
C GLY A 114 10.28 -6.95 5.79
N ILE A 115 10.28 -5.63 5.60
CA ILE A 115 9.42 -4.94 4.62
C ILE A 115 10.28 -4.50 3.43
N ILE A 116 9.84 -4.83 2.23
CA ILE A 116 10.28 -4.20 0.98
C ILE A 116 9.16 -3.28 0.51
N TRP A 117 9.45 -1.96 0.55
CA TRP A 117 8.53 -0.88 0.18
C TRP A 117 8.88 -0.38 -1.22
N ILE A 118 8.13 -0.85 -2.23
CA ILE A 118 8.31 -0.50 -3.66
C ILE A 118 7.35 0.64 -3.98
N ASP A 119 7.88 1.86 -4.03
CA ASP A 119 7.09 3.08 -4.06
C ASP A 119 7.94 4.28 -4.50
N ALA A 120 7.35 5.27 -5.13
CA ALA A 120 7.99 6.56 -5.38
C ALA A 120 8.12 7.42 -4.11
N HIS A 121 7.35 7.09 -3.06
CA HIS A 121 7.23 7.86 -1.80
C HIS A 121 7.59 7.04 -0.57
N PRO A 122 8.03 7.70 0.52
CA PRO A 122 8.41 6.98 1.74
C PRO A 122 7.26 6.72 2.71
N ASP A 123 6.10 7.32 2.51
CA ASP A 123 4.89 7.19 3.34
C ASP A 123 5.10 7.39 4.86
N VAL A 124 5.87 8.41 5.18
CA VAL A 124 6.26 8.76 6.54
C VAL A 124 5.77 10.13 6.98
N SER A 125 4.80 10.71 6.25
CA SER A 125 4.17 11.98 6.63
C SER A 125 3.51 11.87 8.00
N THR A 126 3.39 13.00 8.68
CA THR A 126 2.70 13.12 9.96
C THR A 126 1.69 14.26 9.91
N VAL A 127 0.81 14.32 10.89
CA VAL A 127 -0.19 15.42 11.01
C VAL A 127 0.44 16.81 11.11
N LYS A 128 1.76 16.90 11.34
CA LYS A 128 2.49 18.18 11.47
C LYS A 128 2.97 18.71 10.12
N ASP A 129 2.93 17.90 9.09
CA ASP A 129 3.53 18.21 7.79
C ASP A 129 2.54 18.93 6.85
N GLY A 130 1.30 19.18 7.33
CA GLY A 130 0.29 19.93 6.59
C GLY A 130 -0.41 19.14 5.48
N TYR A 131 -0.16 17.83 5.39
CA TYR A 131 -0.81 16.92 4.46
C TYR A 131 -1.71 15.95 5.22
N PRO A 132 -3.06 16.09 5.15
CA PRO A 132 -3.96 15.35 6.05
C PRO A 132 -4.31 13.94 5.58
N ASN A 133 -3.89 13.52 4.39
CA ASN A 133 -4.25 12.24 3.82
C ASN A 133 -3.43 11.10 4.44
N ALA A 134 -4.12 10.17 5.09
CA ALA A 134 -3.50 9.12 5.91
C ALA A 134 -2.71 8.08 5.10
N HIS A 135 -2.94 7.98 3.78
CA HIS A 135 -2.18 7.06 2.93
C HIS A 135 -0.67 7.36 2.96
N ALA A 136 -0.28 8.63 3.03
CA ALA A 136 1.13 9.02 3.11
C ALA A 136 1.74 8.87 4.53
N MET A 137 1.00 8.30 5.50
CA MET A 137 1.42 8.17 6.90
C MET A 137 1.63 6.71 7.35
N VAL A 138 1.45 5.75 6.44
CA VAL A 138 1.31 4.34 6.79
C VAL A 138 2.60 3.73 7.32
N LEU A 139 3.72 3.90 6.63
CA LEU A 139 4.98 3.30 7.06
C LEU A 139 5.52 3.95 8.34
N GLY A 140 5.38 5.28 8.45
CA GLY A 140 5.67 5.96 9.70
C GLY A 140 4.85 5.43 10.88
N SER A 141 3.58 5.06 10.65
CA SER A 141 2.71 4.46 11.68
C SER A 141 3.12 3.04 12.03
N LEU A 142 3.51 2.20 11.06
CA LEU A 142 4.07 0.86 11.28
C LEU A 142 5.36 0.90 12.13
N MET A 143 6.12 1.98 12.02
CA MET A 143 7.31 2.24 12.85
C MET A 143 6.97 2.84 14.23
N GLY A 144 5.70 3.10 14.56
CA GLY A 144 5.29 3.76 15.80
C GLY A 144 5.66 5.26 15.85
N GLN A 145 6.02 5.87 14.73
CA GLN A 145 6.46 7.28 14.61
C GLN A 145 5.45 8.14 13.83
N GLY A 146 4.34 7.54 13.36
CA GLY A 146 3.31 8.21 12.56
C GLY A 146 2.31 9.01 13.39
N ALA A 147 1.17 9.32 12.74
CA ALA A 147 0.05 10.00 13.38
C ALA A 147 -0.51 9.19 14.56
N ALA A 148 -0.71 9.82 15.71
CA ALA A 148 -1.19 9.13 16.91
C ALA A 148 -2.49 8.33 16.72
N PRO A 149 -3.52 8.80 15.99
CA PRO A 149 -4.72 8.01 15.73
C PRO A 149 -4.43 6.70 14.98
N LEU A 150 -3.52 6.71 13.98
CA LEU A 150 -3.12 5.53 13.22
C LEU A 150 -2.24 4.60 14.07
N ALA A 151 -1.23 5.15 14.73
CA ALA A 151 -0.33 4.39 15.59
C ALA A 151 -1.09 3.67 16.73
N SER A 152 -2.17 4.27 17.23
CA SER A 152 -3.02 3.65 18.26
C SER A 152 -3.82 2.44 17.78
N GLN A 153 -3.93 2.22 16.47
CA GLN A 153 -4.57 1.02 15.91
C GLN A 153 -3.62 -0.19 15.87
N MET A 154 -2.31 0.04 15.99
CA MET A 154 -1.32 -1.04 15.98
C MET A 154 -1.52 -1.96 17.18
N ARG A 155 -1.43 -3.27 16.95
CA ARG A 155 -1.68 -4.32 17.95
C ARG A 155 -0.43 -5.13 18.26
N ASN A 156 0.57 -5.04 17.42
CA ASN A 156 1.78 -5.83 17.46
C ASN A 156 3.01 -4.92 17.61
N PRO A 157 4.22 -5.47 17.82
CA PRO A 157 5.44 -4.67 17.88
C PRO A 157 5.63 -3.82 16.62
N VAL A 158 6.22 -2.63 16.78
CA VAL A 158 6.53 -1.74 15.66
C VAL A 158 7.74 -2.25 14.87
N PHE A 159 7.78 -1.93 13.59
CA PHE A 159 8.95 -2.22 12.76
C PHE A 159 10.13 -1.32 13.11
N LYS A 160 11.32 -1.90 13.05
CA LYS A 160 12.57 -1.17 13.26
C LYS A 160 13.09 -0.62 11.93
N PRO A 161 13.92 0.42 11.97
CA PRO A 161 14.48 1.03 10.77
C PRO A 161 15.23 0.06 9.85
N ASP A 162 15.94 -0.90 10.43
CA ASP A 162 16.72 -1.90 9.71
C ASP A 162 15.86 -3.07 9.16
N GLU A 163 14.59 -3.12 9.48
CA GLU A 163 13.60 -4.06 8.91
C GLU A 163 12.92 -3.52 7.65
N ILE A 164 13.36 -2.36 7.13
CA ILE A 164 12.73 -1.68 5.99
C ILE A 164 13.76 -1.49 4.87
N LEU A 165 13.38 -1.86 3.64
CA LEU A 165 14.10 -1.55 2.40
C LEU A 165 13.17 -0.81 1.45
N TYR A 166 13.58 0.38 1.03
CA TYR A 166 12.90 1.13 -0.03
C TYR A 166 13.43 0.79 -1.41
N ILE A 167 12.52 0.66 -2.37
CA ILE A 167 12.84 0.52 -3.81
C ILE A 167 11.96 1.50 -4.59
N GLY A 168 12.57 2.41 -5.32
CA GLY A 168 11.84 3.30 -6.23
C GLY A 168 11.74 4.76 -5.81
N LEU A 169 12.14 5.11 -4.58
CA LEU A 169 11.98 6.46 -4.04
C LEU A 169 12.44 7.55 -4.99
N GLN A 170 11.61 8.57 -5.13
CA GLN A 170 11.92 9.80 -5.85
C GLN A 170 12.43 10.89 -4.88
N PRO A 171 12.86 12.06 -5.38
CA PRO A 171 13.30 13.15 -4.51
C PRO A 171 12.28 13.46 -3.40
N LEU A 172 12.77 13.48 -2.18
CA LEU A 172 11.96 13.62 -0.98
C LEU A 172 11.69 15.09 -0.64
N HIS A 173 10.55 15.34 -0.01
CA HIS A 173 10.34 16.59 0.70
C HIS A 173 11.27 16.69 1.93
N ASP A 174 11.64 17.90 2.32
CA ASP A 174 12.54 18.13 3.47
C ASP A 174 12.11 17.42 4.75
N TYR A 175 10.78 17.38 5.03
CA TYR A 175 10.25 16.73 6.22
C TYR A 175 10.35 15.19 6.16
N GLN A 176 10.21 14.60 4.96
CA GLN A 176 10.38 13.16 4.74
C GLN A 176 11.84 12.76 4.95
N GLU A 177 12.76 13.53 4.35
CA GLU A 177 14.19 13.31 4.52
C GLU A 177 14.61 13.46 5.99
N ALA A 178 14.10 14.48 6.67
CA ALA A 178 14.33 14.68 8.10
C ALA A 178 13.78 13.51 8.95
N PHE A 179 12.61 12.95 8.58
CA PHE A 179 12.06 11.77 9.24
C PHE A 179 12.98 10.56 9.09
N LEU A 180 13.38 10.22 7.87
CA LEU A 180 14.23 9.06 7.59
C LEU A 180 15.60 9.17 8.28
N LYS A 181 16.24 10.34 8.21
CA LYS A 181 17.49 10.61 8.92
C LYS A 181 17.37 10.47 10.45
N ARG A 182 16.28 11.01 11.01
CA ARG A 182 16.02 10.96 12.46
C ARG A 182 15.76 9.54 12.97
N THR A 183 15.04 8.75 12.18
CA THR A 183 14.69 7.37 12.54
C THR A 183 15.80 6.37 12.21
N GLY A 184 16.73 6.73 11.33
CA GLY A 184 17.86 5.88 10.94
C GLY A 184 17.48 4.82 9.89
N VAL A 185 16.38 5.01 9.16
CA VAL A 185 16.05 4.17 8.00
C VAL A 185 17.03 4.46 6.88
N ASP A 186 17.67 3.41 6.35
CA ASP A 186 18.50 3.54 5.17
C ASP A 186 17.66 3.66 3.90
N TYR A 187 18.03 4.59 3.00
CA TYR A 187 17.26 4.82 1.77
C TYR A 187 18.17 5.31 0.62
N LYS A 188 17.71 5.07 -0.59
CA LYS A 188 18.30 5.62 -1.81
C LYS A 188 17.21 6.27 -2.66
N VAL A 189 17.50 7.46 -3.16
CA VAL A 189 16.67 8.13 -4.18
C VAL A 189 17.04 7.56 -5.53
N GLN A 190 16.06 7.11 -6.28
CA GLN A 190 16.26 6.32 -7.49
C GLN A 190 16.77 7.13 -8.69
N ASP A 191 16.57 8.43 -8.72
CA ASP A 191 17.12 9.32 -9.75
C ASP A 191 18.66 9.45 -9.68
N GLN A 192 19.25 9.09 -8.53
CA GLN A 192 20.67 9.17 -8.26
C GLN A 192 21.36 7.79 -8.23
N ALA A 193 20.72 6.80 -7.63
CA ALA A 193 21.27 5.46 -7.49
C ALA A 193 20.16 4.41 -7.25
N PHE A 194 20.06 3.44 -8.15
CA PHE A 194 19.15 2.32 -7.98
C PHE A 194 19.62 1.39 -6.85
N VAL A 195 18.66 0.76 -6.18
CA VAL A 195 18.91 -0.40 -5.33
C VAL A 195 19.26 -1.57 -6.25
N THR A 196 20.42 -2.19 -6.01
CA THR A 196 20.92 -3.30 -6.82
C THR A 196 20.33 -4.64 -6.39
N ASP A 197 20.32 -5.62 -7.29
CA ASP A 197 19.88 -6.98 -6.98
C ASP A 197 20.62 -7.58 -5.78
N GLY A 198 21.94 -7.29 -5.67
CA GLY A 198 22.74 -7.73 -4.54
C GLY A 198 22.32 -7.11 -3.20
N GLU A 199 21.90 -5.85 -3.18
CA GLU A 199 21.39 -5.19 -1.98
C GLU A 199 20.03 -5.76 -1.57
N ILE A 200 19.15 -6.04 -2.55
CA ILE A 200 17.85 -6.68 -2.29
C ILE A 200 18.07 -8.08 -1.69
N GLN A 201 18.96 -8.89 -2.28
CA GLN A 201 19.29 -10.21 -1.79
C GLN A 201 19.91 -10.17 -0.39
N ALA A 202 20.83 -9.23 -0.14
CA ALA A 202 21.46 -9.06 1.17
C ALA A 202 20.45 -8.64 2.24
N PHE A 203 19.45 -7.82 1.88
CA PHE A 203 18.35 -7.48 2.77
C PHE A 203 17.49 -8.71 3.09
N MET A 204 16.98 -9.41 2.06
CA MET A 204 16.13 -10.59 2.24
C MET A 204 16.80 -11.69 3.05
N ALA A 205 18.10 -11.91 2.88
CA ALA A 205 18.87 -12.94 3.61
C ALA A 205 18.88 -12.73 5.14
N ARG A 206 18.46 -11.59 5.64
CA ARG A 206 18.37 -11.27 7.08
C ARG A 206 17.07 -11.73 7.72
N PHE A 207 16.05 -12.04 6.90
CA PHE A 207 14.69 -12.29 7.35
C PHE A 207 14.19 -13.67 6.90
N ASP A 208 13.38 -14.30 7.74
CA ASP A 208 12.72 -15.56 7.41
C ASP A 208 11.48 -15.31 6.54
N HIS A 209 10.86 -14.14 6.68
CA HIS A 209 9.65 -13.73 5.98
C HIS A 209 9.76 -12.31 5.45
N ILE A 210 9.16 -12.07 4.29
CA ILE A 210 9.13 -10.75 3.64
C ILE A 210 7.69 -10.28 3.44
N LEU A 211 7.47 -9.00 3.73
CA LEU A 211 6.29 -8.23 3.34
C LEU A 211 6.66 -7.34 2.17
N VAL A 212 5.84 -7.33 1.14
CA VAL A 212 6.02 -6.49 -0.04
C VAL A 212 4.87 -5.49 -0.11
N HIS A 213 5.18 -4.22 -0.03
CA HIS A 213 4.28 -3.15 -0.48
C HIS A 213 4.67 -2.77 -1.89
N PHE A 214 3.71 -2.75 -2.78
CA PHE A 214 3.88 -2.28 -4.15
C PHE A 214 2.84 -1.20 -4.45
N ASP A 215 3.33 0.04 -4.47
CA ASP A 215 2.59 1.17 -5.02
C ASP A 215 2.80 1.25 -6.53
N ILE A 216 1.70 1.35 -7.26
CA ILE A 216 1.71 1.45 -8.74
C ILE A 216 2.45 2.71 -9.20
N ASP A 217 2.51 3.76 -8.39
CA ASP A 217 3.12 5.03 -8.76
C ASP A 217 4.67 5.01 -8.80
N VAL A 218 5.29 3.90 -8.38
CA VAL A 218 6.71 3.62 -8.66
C VAL A 218 6.99 3.54 -10.15
N LEU A 219 5.96 3.24 -10.95
CA LEU A 219 6.05 3.16 -12.41
C LEU A 219 6.06 4.55 -13.05
N ASP A 220 6.81 4.66 -14.13
CA ASP A 220 6.90 5.88 -14.93
C ASP A 220 5.58 6.12 -15.68
N GLU A 221 4.91 7.24 -15.37
CA GLU A 221 3.63 7.65 -15.95
C GLU A 221 3.65 7.82 -17.48
N ARG A 222 4.82 7.96 -18.07
CA ARG A 222 4.98 8.03 -19.53
C ARG A 222 4.71 6.70 -20.22
N PHE A 223 4.81 5.59 -19.48
CA PHE A 223 4.69 4.23 -20.00
C PHE A 223 3.58 3.43 -19.30
N PHE A 224 3.16 3.83 -18.11
CA PHE A 224 2.05 3.24 -17.39
C PHE A 224 1.06 4.30 -16.92
N HIS A 225 -0.16 4.29 -17.47
CA HIS A 225 -1.09 5.41 -17.37
C HIS A 225 -2.12 5.29 -16.22
N SER A 226 -2.16 4.17 -15.50
CA SER A 226 -3.09 3.98 -14.39
C SER A 226 -2.41 4.27 -13.04
N THR A 227 -1.70 5.40 -12.94
CA THR A 227 -0.99 5.90 -11.76
C THR A 227 -1.42 7.35 -11.48
N TYR A 228 -1.21 7.84 -10.25
CA TYR A 228 -1.59 9.18 -9.84
C TYR A 228 -1.05 10.28 -10.77
N PHE A 229 0.21 10.17 -11.20
CA PHE A 229 0.89 11.17 -12.02
C PHE A 229 0.44 11.20 -13.49
N ALA A 230 -0.34 10.21 -13.92
CA ALA A 230 -1.03 10.21 -15.21
C ALA A 230 -2.45 10.82 -15.13
N ASN A 231 -2.86 11.35 -13.98
CA ASN A 231 -4.16 12.00 -13.81
C ASN A 231 -4.29 13.23 -14.72
N PRO A 232 -5.27 13.29 -15.65
CA PRO A 232 -5.44 14.43 -16.55
C PRO A 232 -5.88 15.71 -15.84
N GLU A 233 -6.31 15.61 -14.58
CA GLU A 233 -6.73 16.74 -13.71
C GLU A 233 -5.72 17.00 -12.58
N LEU A 234 -4.48 16.53 -12.73
CA LEU A 234 -3.46 16.63 -11.69
C LEU A 234 -3.19 18.09 -11.28
N VAL A 235 -3.40 18.36 -10.02
CA VAL A 235 -2.91 19.56 -9.34
C VAL A 235 -1.81 19.08 -8.40
N GLY A 236 -0.56 19.11 -8.86
CA GLY A 236 0.56 18.55 -8.13
C GLY A 236 0.79 19.21 -6.77
N ASP A 237 1.20 18.41 -5.80
CA ASP A 237 1.64 18.83 -4.45
C ASP A 237 3.18 18.98 -4.37
N GLY A 238 3.88 18.77 -5.49
CA GLY A 238 5.34 18.80 -5.58
C GLY A 238 6.02 17.44 -5.43
N ALA A 239 5.27 16.36 -5.17
CA ALA A 239 5.79 15.01 -5.23
C ALA A 239 6.12 14.60 -6.67
N GLY A 240 7.10 13.72 -6.85
CA GLY A 240 7.48 13.18 -8.15
C GLY A 240 6.91 11.78 -8.38
N GLY A 241 6.46 11.49 -9.60
CA GLY A 241 6.12 10.13 -10.03
C GLY A 241 7.35 9.25 -10.22
N GLY A 242 7.16 7.94 -10.13
CA GLY A 242 8.20 6.94 -10.28
C GLY A 242 8.89 6.95 -11.64
N LYS A 243 10.02 6.27 -11.71
CA LYS A 243 10.85 6.16 -12.94
C LYS A 243 11.09 4.69 -13.34
N MET A 244 10.42 3.77 -12.64
CA MET A 244 10.60 2.35 -12.92
C MET A 244 9.80 1.94 -14.16
N THR A 245 10.40 1.09 -15.00
CA THR A 245 9.67 0.45 -16.10
C THR A 245 9.01 -0.84 -15.64
N MET A 246 7.99 -1.32 -16.39
CA MET A 246 7.35 -2.60 -16.10
C MET A 246 8.32 -3.77 -16.16
N GLU A 247 9.30 -3.72 -17.07
CA GLU A 247 10.34 -4.76 -17.19
C GLU A 247 11.20 -4.81 -15.93
N LYS A 248 11.69 -3.64 -15.45
CA LYS A 248 12.51 -3.58 -14.23
C LYS A 248 11.71 -3.99 -12.99
N LEU A 249 10.47 -3.54 -12.88
CA LEU A 249 9.60 -3.98 -11.80
C LEU A 249 9.38 -5.50 -11.82
N THR A 250 9.17 -6.07 -13.00
CA THR A 250 9.01 -7.52 -13.17
C THR A 250 10.25 -8.27 -12.68
N GLU A 251 11.46 -7.83 -13.06
CA GLU A 251 12.71 -8.40 -12.58
C GLU A 251 12.84 -8.34 -11.05
N VAL A 252 12.52 -7.18 -10.45
CA VAL A 252 12.57 -6.97 -8.99
C VAL A 252 11.57 -7.89 -8.28
N LEU A 253 10.33 -7.98 -8.75
CA LEU A 253 9.31 -8.84 -8.15
C LEU A 253 9.66 -10.32 -8.26
N HIS A 254 10.20 -10.77 -9.40
CA HIS A 254 10.71 -12.15 -9.55
C HIS A 254 11.87 -12.41 -8.59
N LEU A 255 12.84 -11.50 -8.51
CA LEU A 255 13.97 -11.63 -7.58
C LEU A 255 13.49 -11.83 -6.14
N ILE A 256 12.51 -11.04 -5.70
CA ILE A 256 11.96 -11.11 -4.34
C ILE A 256 11.19 -12.42 -4.13
N THR A 257 10.24 -12.73 -5.01
CA THR A 257 9.30 -13.84 -4.79
C THR A 257 9.91 -15.22 -5.01
N GLU A 258 10.97 -15.32 -5.80
CA GLU A 258 11.68 -16.58 -6.05
C GLU A 258 12.77 -16.88 -5.00
N ASN A 259 13.22 -15.86 -4.25
CA ASN A 259 14.35 -16.00 -3.32
C ASN A 259 13.99 -15.72 -1.85
N SER A 260 12.70 -15.48 -1.54
CA SER A 260 12.24 -15.28 -0.16
C SER A 260 10.84 -15.84 0.08
N ASP A 261 10.49 -16.07 1.36
CA ASP A 261 9.12 -16.41 1.74
C ASP A 261 8.27 -15.13 1.91
N VAL A 262 7.58 -14.74 0.84
CA VAL A 262 6.66 -13.59 0.86
C VAL A 262 5.37 -14.01 1.52
N VAL A 263 5.10 -13.47 2.72
CA VAL A 263 3.88 -13.76 3.50
C VAL A 263 2.84 -12.65 3.40
N GLY A 264 3.23 -11.43 3.05
CA GLY A 264 2.34 -10.30 2.77
C GLY A 264 2.68 -9.63 1.45
N PHE A 265 1.67 -9.38 0.62
CA PHE A 265 1.85 -8.67 -0.65
C PHE A 265 0.71 -7.69 -0.85
N THR A 266 1.00 -6.41 -0.88
CA THR A 266 0.02 -5.36 -1.18
C THR A 266 0.25 -4.82 -2.58
N VAL A 267 -0.84 -4.63 -3.34
CA VAL A 267 -0.86 -3.79 -4.53
C VAL A 267 -1.78 -2.61 -4.23
N ALA A 268 -1.24 -1.39 -4.33
CA ALA A 268 -1.93 -0.14 -4.03
C ALA A 268 -1.87 0.84 -5.20
N GLU A 269 -2.77 1.82 -5.19
CA GLU A 269 -2.80 3.00 -6.05
C GLU A 269 -2.95 2.71 -7.56
N TYR A 270 -3.66 1.62 -7.89
CA TYR A 270 -4.11 1.42 -9.27
C TYR A 270 -5.23 2.41 -9.58
N LEU A 271 -4.93 3.42 -10.39
CA LEU A 271 -5.78 4.57 -10.66
C LEU A 271 -6.15 4.68 -12.15
N PRO A 272 -7.13 3.90 -12.64
CA PRO A 272 -7.59 3.92 -14.03
C PRO A 272 -8.49 5.14 -14.28
N PHE A 273 -7.90 6.32 -14.39
CA PHE A 273 -8.63 7.59 -14.50
C PHE A 273 -9.55 7.65 -15.72
N ASP A 274 -9.09 7.20 -16.89
CA ASP A 274 -9.87 7.24 -18.12
C ASP A 274 -11.10 6.33 -18.02
N GLU A 275 -10.94 5.12 -17.49
CA GLU A 275 -12.03 4.16 -17.28
C GLU A 275 -13.02 4.67 -16.23
N HIS A 276 -12.54 5.29 -15.16
CA HIS A 276 -13.39 5.91 -14.13
C HIS A 276 -14.18 7.09 -14.70
N ARG A 277 -13.56 7.96 -15.49
CA ARG A 277 -14.23 9.08 -16.15
C ARG A 277 -15.29 8.60 -17.15
N LEU A 278 -14.97 7.56 -17.93
CA LEU A 278 -15.92 6.93 -18.85
C LEU A 278 -17.11 6.33 -18.09
N ASN A 279 -16.88 5.60 -17.01
CA ASN A 279 -17.95 5.07 -16.15
C ASN A 279 -18.83 6.19 -15.61
N LYS A 280 -18.26 7.25 -15.07
CA LYS A 280 -18.99 8.42 -14.54
C LYS A 280 -19.83 9.11 -15.63
N MET A 281 -19.28 9.27 -16.84
CA MET A 281 -20.00 9.83 -17.98
C MET A 281 -21.23 8.97 -18.36
N LEU A 282 -21.05 7.66 -18.49
CA LEU A 282 -22.12 6.73 -18.87
C LEU A 282 -23.19 6.63 -17.78
N SER A 283 -22.83 6.72 -16.51
CA SER A 283 -23.78 6.74 -15.39
C SER A 283 -24.70 7.97 -15.38
N GLY A 284 -24.37 9.02 -16.14
CA GLY A 284 -25.22 10.18 -16.36
C GLY A 284 -26.18 10.06 -17.56
N ILE A 285 -26.18 8.92 -18.27
CA ILE A 285 -26.98 8.73 -19.48
C ILE A 285 -28.15 7.79 -19.17
N HIS A 286 -29.38 8.29 -19.30
CA HIS A 286 -30.61 7.61 -18.87
C HIS A 286 -30.78 6.17 -19.35
N ILE A 287 -30.36 5.84 -20.57
CA ILE A 287 -30.50 4.47 -21.10
C ILE A 287 -29.68 3.42 -20.29
N PHE A 288 -28.72 3.86 -19.49
CA PHE A 288 -27.94 2.99 -18.65
C PHE A 288 -28.40 2.97 -17.18
N THR A 289 -29.31 3.90 -16.79
CA THR A 289 -29.71 4.11 -15.39
C THR A 289 -31.21 3.92 -15.15
N ASP A 290 -32.04 3.96 -16.19
CA ASP A 290 -33.50 3.69 -16.17
C ASP A 290 -33.79 2.21 -16.45
#